data_759b6cabe6565874e80daee7aa574282
#
_entry.id   759b6cabe6565874e80daee7aa574282
#
_cell.length_a   1.000
_cell.length_b   1.000
_cell.length_c   1.000
_cell.angle_alpha   90.00
_cell.angle_beta   90.00
_cell.angle_gamma   90.00
#
_symmetry.space_group_name_H-M   'P 1'
#
loop_
_entity.id
_entity.type
_entity.pdbx_description
1 polymer ?
#
loop_
_entity_poly.entity_id
_entity_poly.type
_entity_poly.pdbx_seq_one_letter_code
_entity_poly.pdbx_strand_id
1 'polypeptide(L)'
;PLATEQIESVPIVMVAVPHQDVTDATLYSLRQAVERSLGTRPGAQLACVTVISGSSASSNASSETTLQRQHLNNLKQCAQGLDLNDHQVSYHVLESSDVAHALIEYAKGNHVSVLVMGAATHGLQTQRWLATIPIKVAMDAPCTVILVKQALPFDKLFELADDNHPS
;
A
#
# COMPACT_ATOMS: atom_id res chain seq x y z
N PRO A 1 -19.47 37.48 14.68
CA PRO A 1 -19.15 36.05 14.58
C PRO A 1 -18.28 35.83 13.38
N LEU A 2 -17.02 35.61 13.64
CA LEU A 2 -16.10 35.20 12.59
C LEU A 2 -16.46 33.77 12.19
N ALA A 3 -16.97 33.62 10.96
CA ALA A 3 -17.04 32.31 10.35
C ALA A 3 -15.63 31.73 10.37
N THR A 4 -15.40 30.75 11.22
CA THR A 4 -14.25 29.89 11.07
C THR A 4 -14.44 29.17 9.74
N GLU A 5 -13.70 29.61 8.73
CA GLU A 5 -13.56 28.79 7.54
C GLU A 5 -13.06 27.43 8.01
N GLN A 6 -13.94 26.46 8.02
CA GLN A 6 -13.52 25.09 8.09
C GLN A 6 -12.73 24.85 6.81
N ILE A 7 -11.40 24.87 6.93
CA ILE A 7 -10.54 24.34 5.90
C ILE A 7 -10.89 22.86 5.87
N GLU A 8 -11.78 22.49 4.95
CA GLU A 8 -12.04 21.08 4.69
C GLU A 8 -10.71 20.47 4.23
N SER A 9 -10.13 19.66 5.11
CA SER A 9 -8.93 18.93 4.76
C SER A 9 -9.25 18.02 3.59
N VAL A 10 -8.47 18.10 2.54
CA VAL A 10 -8.61 17.24 1.36
C VAL A 10 -8.47 15.79 1.81
N PRO A 11 -9.42 14.90 1.46
CA PRO A 11 -9.29 13.49 1.79
C PRO A 11 -8.04 12.88 1.18
N ILE A 12 -7.35 12.03 1.94
CA ILE A 12 -6.18 11.33 1.46
C ILE A 12 -6.47 9.83 1.46
N VAL A 13 -6.31 9.22 0.30
CA VAL A 13 -6.27 7.77 0.13
C VAL A 13 -4.81 7.36 0.09
N MET A 14 -4.40 6.51 1.02
CA MET A 14 -3.05 5.98 1.10
C MET A 14 -3.05 4.54 0.60
N VAL A 15 -2.12 4.20 -0.28
CA VAL A 15 -1.86 2.81 -0.65
C VAL A 15 -0.47 2.41 -0.17
N ALA A 16 -0.42 1.34 0.61
CA ALA A 16 0.83 0.77 1.09
C ALA A 16 1.25 -0.37 0.15
N VAL A 17 2.42 -0.22 -0.46
CA VAL A 17 2.94 -1.15 -1.46
C VAL A 17 4.20 -1.81 -0.92
N PRO A 18 4.31 -3.15 -0.93
CA PRO A 18 5.55 -3.82 -0.59
C PRO A 18 6.69 -3.38 -1.52
N HIS A 19 7.90 -3.28 -0.99
CA HIS A 19 9.05 -2.81 -1.75
C HIS A 19 9.74 -3.90 -2.58
N GLN A 20 9.42 -5.17 -2.34
CA GLN A 20 10.01 -6.32 -3.02
C GLN A 20 8.93 -7.24 -3.58
N ASP A 21 9.27 -7.87 -4.69
CA ASP A 21 8.51 -8.99 -5.25
C ASP A 21 7.02 -8.69 -5.50
N VAL A 22 6.71 -7.49 -5.94
CA VAL A 22 5.35 -7.10 -6.25
C VAL A 22 4.97 -7.66 -7.63
N THR A 23 4.01 -8.55 -7.64
CA THR A 23 3.50 -9.16 -8.87
C THR A 23 2.46 -8.25 -9.55
N ASP A 24 2.26 -8.42 -10.84
CA ASP A 24 1.22 -7.70 -11.59
C ASP A 24 -0.18 -7.97 -11.02
N ALA A 25 -0.43 -9.18 -10.53
CA ALA A 25 -1.70 -9.53 -9.89
C ALA A 25 -1.93 -8.75 -8.59
N THR A 26 -0.89 -8.59 -7.79
CA THR A 26 -0.94 -7.77 -6.56
C THR A 26 -1.22 -6.32 -6.90
N LEU A 27 -0.49 -5.74 -7.85
CA LEU A 27 -0.70 -4.36 -8.29
C LEU A 27 -2.11 -4.15 -8.84
N TYR A 28 -2.61 -5.08 -9.63
CA TYR A 28 -3.96 -5.02 -10.18
C TYR A 28 -5.01 -4.94 -9.07
N SER A 29 -4.92 -5.82 -8.08
CA SER A 29 -5.86 -5.85 -6.96
C SER A 29 -5.80 -4.57 -6.11
N LEU A 30 -4.60 -4.06 -5.85
CA LEU A 30 -4.41 -2.79 -5.14
C LEU A 30 -4.99 -1.61 -5.93
N ARG A 31 -4.74 -1.55 -7.23
CA ARG A 31 -5.26 -0.50 -8.12
C ARG A 31 -6.78 -0.47 -8.11
N GLN A 32 -7.45 -1.62 -8.20
CA GLN A 32 -8.90 -1.68 -8.15
C GLN A 32 -9.45 -1.12 -6.84
N ALA A 33 -8.86 -1.48 -5.71
CA ALA A 33 -9.29 -0.97 -4.42
C ALA A 33 -9.05 0.54 -4.29
N VAL A 34 -7.93 1.03 -4.80
CA VAL A 34 -7.60 2.46 -4.84
C VAL A 34 -8.61 3.23 -5.71
N GLU A 35 -8.90 2.75 -6.91
CA GLU A 35 -9.88 3.39 -7.80
C GLU A 35 -11.27 3.49 -7.16
N ARG A 36 -11.72 2.44 -6.50
CA ARG A 36 -12.99 2.47 -5.77
C ARG A 36 -12.98 3.48 -4.64
N SER A 37 -11.88 3.56 -3.91
CA SER A 37 -11.73 4.52 -2.81
C SER A 37 -11.68 5.96 -3.30
N LEU A 38 -11.00 6.22 -4.40
CA LEU A 38 -10.94 7.53 -5.04
C LEU A 38 -12.30 7.92 -5.66
N GLY A 39 -13.00 6.96 -6.25
CA GLY A 39 -14.29 7.20 -6.90
C GLY A 39 -15.38 7.70 -5.96
N THR A 40 -15.29 7.39 -4.67
CA THR A 40 -16.22 7.87 -3.64
C THR A 40 -15.76 9.14 -2.94
N ARG A 41 -14.58 9.65 -3.29
CA ARG A 41 -13.96 10.83 -2.64
C ARG A 41 -13.46 11.81 -3.69
N PRO A 42 -14.35 12.62 -4.30
CA PRO A 42 -13.94 13.62 -5.30
C PRO A 42 -12.84 14.55 -4.76
N GLY A 43 -11.80 14.80 -5.54
CA GLY A 43 -10.70 15.66 -5.14
C GLY A 43 -9.72 15.06 -4.13
N ALA A 44 -9.88 13.80 -3.75
CA ALA A 44 -8.96 13.13 -2.84
C ALA A 44 -7.55 13.05 -3.43
N GLN A 45 -6.54 13.15 -2.57
CA GLN A 45 -5.15 12.90 -2.93
C GLN A 45 -4.82 11.44 -2.74
N LEU A 46 -3.97 10.90 -3.61
CA LEU A 46 -3.42 9.55 -3.48
C LEU A 46 -1.98 9.63 -2.97
N ALA A 47 -1.69 8.98 -1.86
CA ALA A 47 -0.34 8.80 -1.34
C ALA A 47 0.08 7.35 -1.53
N CYS A 48 1.08 7.12 -2.36
CA CYS A 48 1.70 5.80 -2.55
C CYS A 48 2.90 5.68 -1.61
N VAL A 49 2.86 4.72 -0.70
CA VAL A 49 3.85 4.59 0.38
C VAL A 49 4.45 3.19 0.37
N THR A 50 5.75 3.10 0.48
CA THR A 50 6.45 1.86 0.78
C THR A 50 7.33 2.04 2.01
N VAL A 51 7.58 0.94 2.74
CA VAL A 51 8.46 0.93 3.91
C VAL A 51 9.61 -0.02 3.62
N ILE A 52 10.82 0.50 3.73
CA ILE A 52 12.06 -0.29 3.60
C ILE A 52 12.73 -0.41 4.96
N SER A 53 13.42 -1.50 5.20
CA SER A 53 14.28 -1.62 6.37
C SER A 53 15.50 -0.72 6.18
N GLY A 54 15.78 0.14 7.17
CA GLY A 54 16.96 0.99 7.13
C GLY A 54 18.22 0.14 6.98
N SER A 55 18.98 0.36 5.94
CA SER A 55 20.28 -0.28 5.79
C SER A 55 21.23 0.33 6.80
N SER A 56 21.82 -0.53 7.61
CA SER A 56 22.92 -0.14 8.50
C SER A 56 24.01 0.62 7.73
N ALA A 57 24.49 1.65 8.32
CA ALA A 57 25.40 2.70 7.86
C ALA A 57 26.75 2.24 7.25
N SER A 58 26.75 1.44 6.21
CA SER A 58 28.00 1.07 5.52
C SER A 58 27.95 1.15 3.99
N SER A 59 26.91 1.68 3.42
CA SER A 59 26.82 1.87 1.99
C SER A 59 27.21 3.30 1.60
N ASN A 60 28.03 3.41 0.59
CA ASN A 60 28.42 4.69 0.00
C ASN A 60 27.14 5.49 -0.37
N ALA A 61 27.15 6.79 -0.10
CA ALA A 61 26.01 7.69 -0.35
C ALA A 61 25.44 7.59 -1.79
N SER A 62 26.25 7.19 -2.76
CA SER A 62 25.82 6.99 -4.15
C SER A 62 24.95 5.76 -4.35
N SER A 63 25.16 4.68 -3.59
CA SER A 63 24.34 3.46 -3.69
C SER A 63 22.99 3.64 -3.01
N GLU A 64 22.95 4.38 -1.93
CA GLU A 64 21.71 4.70 -1.20
C GLU A 64 20.75 5.53 -2.06
N THR A 65 21.26 6.54 -2.74
CA THR A 65 20.48 7.37 -3.67
C THR A 65 19.90 6.54 -4.82
N THR A 66 20.66 5.56 -5.32
CA THR A 66 20.23 4.66 -6.40
C THR A 66 19.10 3.74 -5.93
N LEU A 67 19.21 3.17 -4.74
CA LEU A 67 18.16 2.32 -4.15
C LEU A 67 16.88 3.09 -3.88
N GLN A 68 16.95 4.29 -3.32
CA GLN A 68 15.79 5.14 -3.12
C GLN A 68 15.09 5.48 -4.43
N ARG A 69 15.85 5.78 -5.47
CA ARG A 69 15.29 6.04 -6.81
C ARG A 69 14.60 4.82 -7.39
N GLN A 70 15.15 3.63 -7.19
CA GLN A 70 14.54 2.38 -7.62
C GLN A 70 13.21 2.12 -6.90
N HIS A 71 13.16 2.33 -5.58
CA HIS A 71 11.92 2.19 -4.80
C HIS A 71 10.86 3.20 -5.23
N LEU A 72 11.25 4.45 -5.51
CA LEU A 72 10.33 5.46 -6.05
C LEU A 72 9.79 5.06 -7.41
N ASN A 73 10.62 4.52 -8.31
CA ASN A 73 10.17 4.06 -9.61
C ASN A 73 9.18 2.90 -9.50
N ASN A 74 9.40 1.98 -8.57
CA ASN A 74 8.47 0.89 -8.29
C ASN A 74 7.12 1.40 -7.77
N LEU A 75 7.12 2.42 -6.91
CA LEU A 75 5.90 3.07 -6.46
C LEU A 75 5.14 3.76 -7.61
N LYS A 76 5.86 4.44 -8.49
CA LYS A 76 5.26 5.08 -9.66
C LYS A 76 4.59 4.08 -10.58
N GLN A 77 5.11 2.86 -10.70
CA GLN A 77 4.48 1.79 -11.45
C GLN A 77 3.11 1.39 -10.87
N CYS A 78 2.95 1.45 -9.56
CA CYS A 78 1.65 1.18 -8.94
C CYS A 78 0.59 2.19 -9.39
N ALA A 79 0.95 3.44 -9.54
CA ALA A 79 0.05 4.50 -9.98
C ALA A 79 -0.20 4.52 -11.51
N GLN A 80 0.66 3.87 -12.28
CA GLN A 80 0.45 3.74 -13.73
C GLN A 80 -0.80 2.91 -14.02
N GLY A 81 -1.63 3.40 -14.93
CA GLY A 81 -2.89 2.74 -15.27
C GLY A 81 -4.08 3.09 -14.38
N LEU A 82 -3.87 3.91 -13.35
CA LEU A 82 -4.97 4.50 -12.60
C LEU A 82 -5.51 5.73 -13.31
N ASP A 83 -6.83 5.90 -13.32
CA ASP A 83 -7.45 7.14 -13.74
C ASP A 83 -7.34 8.17 -12.61
N LEU A 84 -6.36 9.06 -12.74
CA LEU A 84 -6.03 10.08 -11.74
C LEU A 84 -6.35 11.50 -12.20
N ASN A 85 -7.27 11.67 -13.13
CA ASN A 85 -7.52 12.95 -13.78
C ASN A 85 -7.84 14.09 -12.81
N ASP A 86 -8.49 13.78 -11.69
CA ASP A 86 -8.88 14.77 -10.68
C ASP A 86 -8.15 14.58 -9.35
N HIS A 87 -7.10 13.78 -9.33
CA HIS A 87 -6.41 13.41 -8.09
C HIS A 87 -4.91 13.70 -8.17
N GLN A 88 -4.40 14.38 -7.16
CA GLN A 88 -2.96 14.55 -7.00
C GLN A 88 -2.35 13.28 -6.41
N VAL A 89 -1.14 12.94 -6.85
CA VAL A 89 -0.42 11.76 -6.39
C VAL A 89 0.91 12.16 -5.77
N SER A 90 1.22 11.58 -4.63
CA SER A 90 2.53 11.68 -3.98
C SER A 90 3.12 10.31 -3.72
N TYR A 91 4.45 10.23 -3.64
CA TYR A 91 5.20 8.98 -3.48
C TYR A 91 6.15 9.12 -2.30
N HIS A 92 6.12 8.15 -1.39
CA HIS A 92 6.91 8.20 -0.16
C HIS A 92 7.58 6.87 0.12
N VAL A 93 8.89 6.92 0.33
CA VAL A 93 9.69 5.78 0.79
C VAL A 93 10.04 6.03 2.25
N LEU A 94 9.49 5.22 3.14
CA LEU A 94 9.74 5.29 4.57
C LEU A 94 10.82 4.28 4.96
N GLU A 95 11.64 4.63 5.94
CA GLU A 95 12.63 3.73 6.52
C GLU A 95 12.20 3.35 7.94
N SER A 96 12.04 2.06 8.21
CA SER A 96 11.72 1.58 9.54
C SER A 96 11.98 0.08 9.65
N SER A 97 12.39 -0.36 10.82
CA SER A 97 12.43 -1.79 11.17
C SER A 97 11.03 -2.34 11.53
N ASP A 98 10.07 -1.46 11.82
CA ASP A 98 8.69 -1.82 12.14
C ASP A 98 7.75 -1.24 11.07
N VAL A 99 7.37 -2.05 10.11
CA VAL A 99 6.55 -1.64 8.97
C VAL A 99 5.17 -1.18 9.43
N ALA A 100 4.50 -1.94 10.30
CA ALA A 100 3.17 -1.59 10.78
C ALA A 100 3.17 -0.24 11.50
N HIS A 101 4.13 -0.02 12.38
CA HIS A 101 4.27 1.25 13.10
C HIS A 101 4.51 2.42 12.15
N ALA A 102 5.38 2.26 11.16
CA ALA A 102 5.65 3.31 10.17
C ALA A 102 4.39 3.69 9.38
N LEU A 103 3.61 2.72 8.94
CA LEU A 103 2.36 2.96 8.20
C LEU A 103 1.32 3.66 9.09
N ILE A 104 1.16 3.23 10.33
CA ILE A 104 0.22 3.82 11.29
C ILE A 104 0.59 5.29 11.59
N GLU A 105 1.87 5.55 11.87
CA GLU A 105 2.35 6.90 12.15
C GLU A 105 2.23 7.83 10.94
N TYR A 106 2.49 7.31 9.73
CA TYR A 106 2.26 8.08 8.51
C TYR A 106 0.78 8.44 8.34
N ALA A 107 -0.10 7.47 8.51
CA ALA A 107 -1.55 7.68 8.40
C ALA A 107 -2.05 8.70 9.42
N LYS A 108 -1.54 8.64 10.65
CA LYS A 108 -1.87 9.56 11.73
C LYS A 108 -1.37 10.97 11.45
N GLY A 109 -0.10 11.12 11.09
CA GLY A 109 0.53 12.41 10.87
C GLY A 109 -0.01 13.16 9.66
N ASN A 110 -0.50 12.45 8.66
CA ASN A 110 -1.03 13.03 7.41
C ASN A 110 -2.57 13.05 7.37
N HIS A 111 -3.24 12.67 8.43
CA HIS A 111 -4.72 12.62 8.50
C HIS A 111 -5.33 11.81 7.34
N VAL A 112 -4.78 10.64 7.08
CA VAL A 112 -5.24 9.75 6.02
C VAL A 112 -6.69 9.32 6.31
N SER A 113 -7.53 9.34 5.28
CA SER A 113 -8.94 8.94 5.38
C SER A 113 -9.12 7.44 5.19
N VAL A 114 -8.38 6.87 4.24
CA VAL A 114 -8.43 5.44 3.90
C VAL A 114 -7.03 4.94 3.63
N LEU A 115 -6.67 3.81 4.22
CA LEU A 115 -5.43 3.09 3.95
C LEU A 115 -5.76 1.77 3.27
N VAL A 116 -5.23 1.58 2.07
CA VAL A 116 -5.37 0.37 1.27
C VAL A 116 -4.07 -0.41 1.33
N MET A 117 -4.12 -1.68 1.66
CA MET A 117 -2.95 -2.55 1.66
C MET A 117 -3.32 -4.00 1.36
N GLY A 118 -2.36 -4.78 0.92
CA GLY A 118 -2.55 -6.19 0.68
C GLY A 118 -2.68 -6.98 1.98
N ALA A 119 -3.60 -7.93 2.01
CA ALA A 119 -3.66 -8.93 3.05
C ALA A 119 -2.69 -10.07 2.72
N ALA A 120 -2.08 -10.67 3.74
CA ALA A 120 -1.30 -11.89 3.55
C ALA A 120 -2.24 -13.04 3.15
N THR A 121 -1.95 -13.67 2.03
CA THR A 121 -2.66 -14.87 1.59
C THR A 121 -1.78 -16.10 1.75
N HIS A 122 -2.39 -17.24 2.07
CA HIS A 122 -1.66 -18.48 2.28
C HIS A 122 -0.84 -18.89 1.05
N GLY A 123 0.34 -19.44 1.26
CA GLY A 123 1.09 -20.23 0.30
C GLY A 123 2.13 -19.49 -0.54
N LEU A 124 2.30 -18.19 -0.41
CA LEU A 124 3.35 -17.47 -1.11
C LEU A 124 4.28 -16.82 -0.08
N GLN A 125 5.40 -17.47 0.19
CA GLN A 125 6.29 -17.11 1.29
C GLN A 125 7.18 -15.90 1.00
N THR A 126 7.22 -15.39 -0.23
CA THR A 126 8.33 -14.53 -0.64
C THR A 126 7.96 -13.08 -0.83
N GLN A 127 6.70 -12.65 -0.71
CA GLN A 127 6.31 -11.36 -1.27
C GLN A 127 5.53 -10.46 -0.34
N ARG A 128 5.60 -10.74 0.95
CA ARG A 128 4.60 -10.13 1.77
C ARG A 128 5.14 -9.71 3.08
N TRP A 129 4.61 -8.63 3.48
CA TRP A 129 4.60 -8.36 4.89
C TRP A 129 4.03 -9.57 5.64
N LEU A 130 4.64 -9.91 6.76
CA LEU A 130 4.12 -10.94 7.64
C LEU A 130 2.63 -10.69 7.91
N ALA A 131 1.85 -11.76 8.06
CA ALA A 131 0.41 -11.68 8.29
C ALA A 131 0.04 -10.75 9.47
N THR A 132 0.93 -10.61 10.44
CA THR A 132 0.75 -9.73 11.60
C THR A 132 0.73 -8.25 11.24
N ILE A 133 1.39 -7.83 10.16
CA ILE A 133 1.47 -6.42 9.77
C ILE A 133 0.10 -5.87 9.33
N PRO A 134 -0.62 -6.48 8.37
CA PRO A 134 -1.95 -6.01 8.01
C PRO A 134 -2.94 -6.01 9.17
N ILE A 135 -2.89 -7.02 10.03
CA ILE A 135 -3.76 -7.11 11.20
C ILE A 135 -3.48 -5.95 12.16
N LYS A 136 -2.22 -5.69 12.48
CA LYS A 136 -1.84 -4.60 13.38
C LYS A 136 -2.25 -3.24 12.80
N VAL A 137 -2.03 -3.01 11.52
CA VAL A 137 -2.45 -1.78 10.85
C VAL A 137 -3.97 -1.63 10.91
N ALA A 138 -4.72 -2.69 10.62
CA ALA A 138 -6.18 -2.66 10.65
C ALA A 138 -6.73 -2.34 12.04
N MET A 139 -6.07 -2.81 13.10
CA MET A 139 -6.49 -2.57 14.49
C MET A 139 -6.10 -1.20 15.02
N ASP A 140 -4.93 -0.70 14.65
CA ASP A 140 -4.33 0.47 15.32
C ASP A 140 -4.32 1.73 14.45
N ALA A 141 -4.56 1.64 13.14
CA ALA A 141 -4.61 2.81 12.28
C ALA A 141 -5.82 3.70 12.63
N PRO A 142 -5.66 5.04 12.61
CA PRO A 142 -6.73 5.98 12.97
C PRO A 142 -7.73 6.25 11.84
N CYS A 143 -7.78 5.39 10.84
CA CYS A 143 -8.58 5.58 9.62
C CYS A 143 -9.22 4.27 9.19
N THR A 144 -10.06 4.33 8.16
CA THR A 144 -10.58 3.14 7.50
C THR A 144 -9.43 2.38 6.83
N VAL A 145 -9.35 1.09 7.06
CA VAL A 145 -8.34 0.22 6.46
C VAL A 145 -9.03 -0.80 5.55
N ILE A 146 -8.57 -0.87 4.31
CA ILE A 146 -9.05 -1.83 3.32
C ILE A 146 -7.95 -2.85 3.09
N LEU A 147 -8.18 -4.08 3.50
CA LEU A 147 -7.29 -5.19 3.23
C LEU A 147 -7.70 -5.86 1.92
N VAL A 148 -6.77 -5.88 0.98
CA VAL A 148 -7.01 -6.41 -0.36
C VAL A 148 -6.46 -7.82 -0.43
N LYS A 149 -7.35 -8.77 -0.68
CA LYS A 149 -6.97 -10.14 -0.95
C LYS A 149 -6.66 -10.30 -2.43
N GLN A 150 -5.50 -10.88 -2.74
CA GLN A 150 -5.18 -11.22 -4.11
C GLN A 150 -6.13 -12.34 -4.59
N ALA A 151 -6.84 -12.08 -5.69
CA ALA A 151 -7.63 -13.10 -6.34
C ALA A 151 -6.68 -14.13 -6.99
N LEU A 152 -6.89 -15.39 -6.70
CA LEU A 152 -6.18 -16.46 -7.41
C LEU A 152 -6.66 -16.51 -8.87
N PRO A 153 -5.74 -16.69 -9.85
CA PRO A 153 -6.13 -16.97 -11.21
C PRO A 153 -7.07 -18.19 -11.27
N PHE A 154 -8.05 -18.14 -12.15
CA PHE A 154 -9.08 -19.16 -12.26
C PHE A 154 -8.52 -20.59 -12.45
N ASP A 155 -7.44 -20.73 -13.22
CA ASP A 155 -6.70 -21.98 -13.43
C ASP A 155 -6.09 -22.54 -12.14
N LYS A 156 -5.56 -21.68 -11.26
CA LYS A 156 -5.00 -22.12 -9.96
C LYS A 156 -6.04 -22.51 -8.94
N LEU A 157 -7.27 -22.06 -9.06
CA LEU A 157 -8.37 -22.51 -8.21
C LEU A 157 -8.70 -23.98 -8.42
N PHE A 158 -8.54 -24.50 -9.64
CA PHE A 158 -8.71 -25.90 -9.95
C PHE A 158 -7.58 -26.77 -9.40
N GLU A 159 -6.33 -26.32 -9.47
CA GLU A 159 -5.19 -27.04 -8.88
C GLU A 159 -5.34 -27.22 -7.37
N LEU A 160 -5.83 -26.21 -6.65
CA LEU A 160 -6.08 -26.30 -5.22
C LEU A 160 -7.27 -27.21 -4.86
N ALA A 161 -8.24 -27.37 -5.76
CA ALA A 161 -9.36 -28.28 -5.56
C ALA A 161 -8.95 -29.75 -5.73
N ASP A 162 -8.00 -30.03 -6.62
CA ASP A 162 -7.49 -31.38 -6.84
C ASP A 162 -6.59 -31.89 -5.70
N ASP A 163 -5.85 -31.01 -5.04
CA ASP A 163 -5.02 -31.36 -3.88
C ASP A 163 -5.83 -31.70 -2.62
N ASN A 164 -7.10 -31.37 -2.58
CA ASN A 164 -8.00 -31.67 -1.47
C ASN A 164 -8.83 -32.93 -1.68
N HIS A 165 -8.55 -33.74 -2.71
CA HIS A 165 -9.19 -35.05 -2.86
C HIS A 165 -8.52 -36.06 -1.93
N PRO A 166 -9.24 -36.61 -0.94
CA PRO A 166 -8.73 -37.74 -0.20
C PRO A 166 -8.64 -38.94 -1.15
N SER A 167 -7.44 -39.39 -1.32
CA SER A 167 -7.20 -40.69 -2.02
C SER A 167 -7.73 -41.83 -1.15
#